data_1e0b62a925115ca647f9c32c622e92d5
#
_entry.id   1e0b62a925115ca647f9c32c622e92d5
#
_cell.length_a   1.000
_cell.length_b   1.000
_cell.length_c   1.000
_cell.angle_alpha   90.00
_cell.angle_beta   90.00
_cell.angle_gamma   90.00
#
_symmetry.space_group_name_H-M   'P 1'
#
loop_
_entity.id
_entity.type
_entity.pdbx_description
1 polymer ?
#
loop_
_entity_poly.entity_id
_entity_poly.type
_entity_poly.pdbx_seq_one_letter_code
_entity_poly.pdbx_strand_id
1 'polypeptide(L)'
;MTENRFNYCPDCGSRNIQTKGNGRKWLCPDCGLELYNNVAAAVGVILQNDKGEILFEKRAKEPAKGKLALPGGFLEPGERAERGAVRECREETGVEIDGLDFLCSFPNTYEYKGLVYKTCDLFFTARLPENCRLKAEESEVSGFVWLKLETPADVEKAPLAFPSAVETLKFFLREAGKA
;
A
#
# COMPACT_ATOMS: atom_id res chain seq x y z
N MET A 1 -2.60 19.54 6.63
CA MET A 1 -2.95 18.56 5.58
C MET A 1 -3.87 19.24 4.60
N THR A 2 -3.49 19.30 3.35
CA THR A 2 -4.31 19.88 2.28
C THR A 2 -5.51 18.96 2.04
N GLU A 3 -6.72 19.47 2.26
CA GLU A 3 -7.94 18.73 1.94
C GLU A 3 -8.09 18.64 0.41
N ASN A 4 -8.48 17.49 -0.11
CA ASN A 4 -8.87 17.37 -1.50
C ASN A 4 -10.06 18.26 -1.77
N ARG A 5 -9.98 19.08 -2.81
CA ARG A 5 -11.06 19.99 -3.20
C ARG A 5 -11.41 19.77 -4.65
N PHE A 6 -12.71 19.71 -4.92
CA PHE A 6 -13.23 19.76 -6.28
C PHE A 6 -13.61 21.21 -6.62
N ASN A 7 -13.17 21.68 -7.78
CA ASN A 7 -13.59 22.98 -8.33
C ASN A 7 -14.93 22.90 -9.06
N TYR A 8 -15.31 21.68 -9.44
CA TYR A 8 -16.53 21.37 -10.18
C TYR A 8 -17.14 20.09 -9.65
N CYS A 9 -18.46 20.01 -9.69
CA CYS A 9 -19.17 18.79 -9.41
C CYS A 9 -18.83 17.73 -10.47
N PRO A 10 -18.39 16.51 -10.09
CA PRO A 10 -18.03 15.48 -11.07
C PRO A 10 -19.23 14.89 -11.82
N ASP A 11 -20.46 15.15 -11.37
CA ASP A 11 -21.70 14.71 -12.02
C ASP A 11 -22.25 15.77 -12.98
N CYS A 12 -22.61 16.96 -12.48
CA CYS A 12 -23.29 17.97 -13.26
C CYS A 12 -22.39 19.13 -13.75
N GLY A 13 -21.11 19.15 -13.41
CA GLY A 13 -20.17 20.21 -13.78
C GLY A 13 -20.36 21.56 -13.05
N SER A 14 -21.30 21.66 -12.12
CA SER A 14 -21.54 22.91 -11.37
C SER A 14 -20.31 23.30 -10.53
N ARG A 15 -20.11 24.62 -10.42
CA ARG A 15 -19.11 25.20 -9.51
C ARG A 15 -19.59 25.29 -8.05
N ASN A 16 -20.87 25.01 -7.79
CA ASN A 16 -21.48 25.10 -6.46
C ASN A 16 -21.24 23.81 -5.63
N ILE A 17 -20.03 23.24 -5.69
CA ILE A 17 -19.67 22.10 -4.87
C ILE A 17 -19.11 22.56 -3.53
N GLN A 18 -19.57 21.97 -2.44
CA GLN A 18 -19.24 22.34 -1.07
C GLN A 18 -18.55 21.19 -0.36
N THR A 19 -17.43 21.49 0.31
CA THR A 19 -16.77 20.53 1.20
C THR A 19 -17.43 20.58 2.59
N LYS A 20 -17.81 19.45 3.14
CA LYS A 20 -18.49 19.30 4.44
C LYS A 20 -17.71 18.38 5.37
N GLY A 21 -17.91 18.54 6.68
CA GLY A 21 -17.39 17.65 7.70
C GLY A 21 -15.86 17.53 7.70
N ASN A 22 -15.13 18.66 7.61
CA ASN A 22 -13.67 18.70 7.56
C ASN A 22 -13.08 17.84 6.43
N GLY A 23 -13.65 17.93 5.23
CA GLY A 23 -13.19 17.16 4.07
C GLY A 23 -13.72 15.73 4.00
N ARG A 24 -14.70 15.36 4.83
CA ARG A 24 -15.26 14.01 4.85
C ARG A 24 -16.22 13.73 3.70
N LYS A 25 -16.91 14.78 3.18
CA LYS A 25 -17.76 14.65 2.01
C LYS A 25 -17.83 15.93 1.19
N TRP A 26 -18.21 15.79 -0.06
CA TRP A 26 -18.55 16.86 -0.97
C TRP A 26 -20.04 16.78 -1.32
N LEU A 27 -20.71 17.92 -1.29
CA LEU A 27 -22.12 18.08 -1.63
C LEU A 27 -22.25 19.06 -2.78
N CYS A 28 -23.00 18.70 -3.79
CA CYS A 28 -23.43 19.62 -4.84
C CYS A 28 -24.91 19.99 -4.64
N PRO A 29 -25.24 21.22 -4.21
CA PRO A 29 -26.64 21.63 -4.03
C PRO A 29 -27.45 21.64 -5.32
N ASP A 30 -26.79 21.77 -6.48
CA ASP A 30 -27.50 21.95 -7.77
C ASP A 30 -28.04 20.61 -8.33
N CYS A 31 -27.33 19.50 -8.11
CA CYS A 31 -27.80 18.18 -8.55
C CYS A 31 -28.07 17.18 -7.39
N GLY A 32 -27.73 17.57 -6.16
CA GLY A 32 -27.92 16.71 -4.98
C GLY A 32 -26.83 15.64 -4.80
N LEU A 33 -25.77 15.62 -5.62
CA LEU A 33 -24.68 14.65 -5.44
C LEU A 33 -24.06 14.80 -4.06
N GLU A 34 -23.95 13.67 -3.33
CA GLU A 34 -23.12 13.53 -2.16
C GLU A 34 -22.00 12.52 -2.44
N LEU A 35 -20.76 12.96 -2.41
CA LEU A 35 -19.58 12.10 -2.55
C LEU A 35 -18.80 12.05 -1.25
N TYR A 36 -18.54 10.84 -0.75
CA TYR A 36 -17.80 10.65 0.48
C TYR A 36 -16.31 10.43 0.19
N ASN A 37 -15.48 11.05 1.02
CA ASN A 37 -14.03 10.84 1.02
C ASN A 37 -13.73 9.56 1.83
N ASN A 38 -14.02 8.41 1.23
CA ASN A 38 -13.77 7.11 1.85
C ASN A 38 -12.28 6.77 1.77
N VAL A 39 -11.81 5.91 2.69
CA VAL A 39 -10.47 5.34 2.59
C VAL A 39 -10.41 4.39 1.41
N ALA A 40 -9.31 4.43 0.66
CA ALA A 40 -9.00 3.41 -0.32
C ALA A 40 -8.38 2.20 0.38
N ALA A 41 -8.65 1.00 -0.10
CA ALA A 41 -8.00 -0.21 0.39
C ALA A 41 -6.75 -0.50 -0.43
N ALA A 42 -5.67 -0.87 0.26
CA ALA A 42 -4.43 -1.32 -0.36
C ALA A 42 -3.92 -2.58 0.37
N VAL A 43 -3.06 -3.33 -0.28
CA VAL A 43 -2.45 -4.54 0.28
C VAL A 43 -0.93 -4.44 0.24
N GLY A 44 -0.26 -5.14 1.16
CA GLY A 44 1.18 -5.33 1.13
C GLY A 44 1.54 -6.71 1.67
N VAL A 45 2.62 -7.29 1.17
CA VAL A 45 3.05 -8.64 1.56
C VAL A 45 4.47 -8.63 2.11
N ILE A 46 4.64 -9.15 3.33
CA ILE A 46 5.93 -9.51 3.88
C ILE A 46 6.30 -10.87 3.29
N LEU A 47 7.10 -10.85 2.23
CA LEU A 47 7.55 -12.06 1.54
C LEU A 47 8.93 -12.46 2.06
N GLN A 48 9.01 -13.61 2.74
CA GLN A 48 10.25 -14.10 3.35
C GLN A 48 10.87 -15.26 2.58
N ASN A 49 12.20 -15.26 2.48
CA ASN A 49 12.96 -16.41 2.05
C ASN A 49 13.31 -17.36 3.24
N ASP A 50 13.96 -18.49 2.96
CA ASP A 50 14.36 -19.50 3.98
C ASP A 50 15.40 -19.00 4.99
N LYS A 51 16.08 -17.89 4.68
CA LYS A 51 17.03 -17.24 5.60
C LYS A 51 16.36 -16.25 6.55
N GLY A 52 15.02 -16.08 6.42
CA GLY A 52 14.26 -15.08 7.17
C GLY A 52 14.48 -13.65 6.70
N GLU A 53 15.07 -13.46 5.51
CA GLU A 53 15.18 -12.14 4.89
C GLU A 53 13.86 -11.77 4.22
N ILE A 54 13.49 -10.50 4.27
CA ILE A 54 12.28 -9.93 3.69
C ILE A 54 12.61 -9.29 2.36
N LEU A 55 11.79 -9.59 1.34
CA LEU A 55 11.87 -8.96 0.02
C LEU A 55 11.31 -7.53 0.08
N PHE A 56 12.09 -6.60 -0.45
CA PHE A 56 11.67 -5.24 -0.71
C PHE A 56 11.88 -4.90 -2.18
N GLU A 57 10.98 -4.10 -2.69
CA GLU A 57 11.05 -3.48 -4.00
C GLU A 57 11.62 -2.08 -3.90
N LYS A 58 12.52 -1.74 -4.81
CA LYS A 58 12.97 -0.36 -4.98
C LYS A 58 12.03 0.34 -5.95
N ARG A 59 11.29 1.33 -5.48
CA ARG A 59 10.29 2.03 -6.30
C ARG A 59 10.90 2.75 -7.50
N ALA A 60 10.34 2.51 -8.69
CA ALA A 60 10.78 3.18 -9.93
C ALA A 60 10.10 4.54 -10.14
N LYS A 61 8.93 4.78 -9.51
CA LYS A 61 8.09 5.97 -9.71
C LYS A 61 7.73 6.70 -8.41
N GLU A 62 7.29 7.95 -8.54
CA GLU A 62 6.71 8.70 -7.43
C GLU A 62 5.32 8.14 -7.01
N PRO A 63 4.91 8.32 -5.76
CA PRO A 63 5.66 8.94 -4.67
C PRO A 63 6.77 8.05 -4.13
N ALA A 64 7.77 8.66 -3.51
CA ALA A 64 8.88 7.99 -2.84
C ALA A 64 9.78 7.15 -3.77
N LYS A 65 10.01 7.62 -5.00
CA LYS A 65 10.95 6.99 -5.94
C LYS A 65 12.30 6.72 -5.30
N GLY A 66 12.83 5.52 -5.51
CA GLY A 66 14.11 5.07 -4.98
C GLY A 66 14.07 4.53 -3.54
N LYS A 67 12.97 4.70 -2.81
CA LYS A 67 12.75 4.09 -1.50
C LYS A 67 12.29 2.65 -1.64
N LEU A 68 12.30 1.93 -0.51
CA LEU A 68 11.90 0.54 -0.42
C LEU A 68 10.42 0.41 -0.05
N ALA A 69 9.71 -0.47 -0.72
CA ALA A 69 8.34 -0.85 -0.41
C ALA A 69 8.23 -2.38 -0.29
N LEU A 70 7.23 -2.85 0.43
CA LEU A 70 6.78 -4.23 0.34
C LEU A 70 6.02 -4.41 -0.96
N PRO A 71 6.07 -5.57 -1.62
CA PRO A 71 5.20 -5.88 -2.76
C PRO A 71 3.74 -5.62 -2.41
N GLY A 72 3.02 -4.90 -3.28
CA GLY A 72 1.63 -4.56 -3.03
C GLY A 72 1.18 -3.23 -3.61
N GLY A 73 -0.15 -3.05 -3.68
CA GLY A 73 -0.79 -1.89 -4.27
C GLY A 73 -2.26 -1.75 -3.90
N PHE A 74 -3.00 -0.99 -4.69
CA PHE A 74 -4.41 -0.77 -4.47
C PHE A 74 -5.25 -1.98 -4.88
N LEU A 75 -6.31 -2.26 -4.10
CA LEU A 75 -7.32 -3.23 -4.51
C LEU A 75 -8.16 -2.71 -5.67
N GLU A 76 -8.53 -3.60 -6.55
CA GLU A 76 -9.49 -3.34 -7.62
C GLU A 76 -10.94 -3.42 -7.11
N PRO A 77 -11.90 -2.73 -7.75
CA PRO A 77 -13.31 -2.83 -7.39
C PRO A 77 -13.82 -4.28 -7.47
N GLY A 78 -14.37 -4.78 -6.36
CA GLY A 78 -14.87 -6.16 -6.26
C GLY A 78 -13.80 -7.21 -5.98
N GLU A 79 -12.55 -6.82 -5.79
CA GLU A 79 -11.45 -7.71 -5.48
C GLU A 79 -11.37 -7.99 -3.97
N ARG A 80 -11.12 -9.26 -3.62
CA ARG A 80 -10.81 -9.65 -2.23
C ARG A 80 -9.35 -9.30 -1.92
N ALA A 81 -9.09 -8.90 -0.67
CA ALA A 81 -7.75 -8.48 -0.25
C ALA A 81 -6.67 -9.54 -0.49
N GLU A 82 -6.98 -10.81 -0.22
CA GLU A 82 -6.04 -11.92 -0.45
C GLU A 82 -5.73 -12.11 -1.95
N ARG A 83 -6.72 -11.89 -2.83
CA ARG A 83 -6.50 -11.96 -4.28
C ARG A 83 -5.68 -10.78 -4.79
N GLY A 84 -5.94 -9.58 -4.29
CA GLY A 84 -5.14 -8.40 -4.60
C GLY A 84 -3.68 -8.58 -4.18
N ALA A 85 -3.43 -9.12 -3.00
CA ALA A 85 -2.08 -9.40 -2.52
C ALA A 85 -1.32 -10.40 -3.42
N VAL A 86 -1.98 -11.46 -3.86
CA VAL A 86 -1.39 -12.44 -4.81
C VAL A 86 -1.16 -11.80 -6.18
N ARG A 87 -2.13 -11.03 -6.70
CA ARG A 87 -2.02 -10.33 -7.99
C ARG A 87 -0.84 -9.36 -7.99
N GLU A 88 -0.75 -8.47 -7.00
CA GLU A 88 0.32 -7.48 -6.88
C GLU A 88 1.71 -8.17 -6.77
N CYS A 89 1.85 -9.19 -5.91
CA CYS A 89 3.10 -9.95 -5.84
C CYS A 89 3.49 -10.51 -7.21
N ARG A 90 2.54 -11.12 -7.95
CA ARG A 90 2.83 -11.66 -9.27
C ARG A 90 3.19 -10.59 -10.28
N GLU A 91 2.50 -9.45 -10.28
CA GLU A 91 2.73 -8.35 -11.21
C GLU A 91 4.09 -7.70 -10.98
N GLU A 92 4.42 -7.38 -9.72
CA GLU A 92 5.62 -6.63 -9.37
C GLU A 92 6.88 -7.51 -9.26
N THR A 93 6.73 -8.77 -8.81
CA THR A 93 7.89 -9.67 -8.55
C THR A 93 7.99 -10.85 -9.50
N GLY A 94 6.93 -11.15 -10.26
CA GLY A 94 6.83 -12.37 -11.09
C GLY A 94 6.60 -13.65 -10.28
N VAL A 95 6.36 -13.56 -8.98
CA VAL A 95 6.20 -14.71 -8.09
C VAL A 95 4.73 -14.99 -7.82
N GLU A 96 4.31 -16.22 -8.06
CA GLU A 96 3.03 -16.75 -7.56
C GLU A 96 3.23 -17.27 -6.13
N ILE A 97 2.48 -16.72 -5.19
CA ILE A 97 2.54 -17.11 -3.79
C ILE A 97 1.36 -17.99 -3.43
N ASP A 98 1.67 -19.09 -2.73
CA ASP A 98 0.71 -19.99 -2.11
C ASP A 98 0.79 -19.83 -0.58
N GLY A 99 -0.35 -19.78 0.08
CA GLY A 99 -0.40 -19.63 1.54
C GLY A 99 -0.11 -18.18 1.97
N LEU A 100 -1.20 -17.46 2.17
CA LEU A 100 -1.18 -16.05 2.57
C LEU A 100 -1.88 -15.95 3.93
N ASP A 101 -1.14 -15.47 4.94
CA ASP A 101 -1.69 -15.22 6.27
C ASP A 101 -1.89 -13.72 6.49
N PHE A 102 -3.12 -13.32 6.91
CA PHE A 102 -3.37 -11.95 7.30
C PHE A 102 -2.61 -11.61 8.58
N LEU A 103 -1.86 -10.52 8.55
CA LEU A 103 -1.04 -10.08 9.68
C LEU A 103 -1.71 -8.95 10.48
N CYS A 104 -1.99 -7.83 9.82
CA CYS A 104 -2.52 -6.61 10.44
C CYS A 104 -2.99 -5.62 9.38
N SER A 105 -3.54 -4.49 9.86
CA SER A 105 -3.80 -3.33 9.00
C SER A 105 -3.34 -2.04 9.68
N PHE A 106 -2.88 -1.07 8.87
CA PHE A 106 -2.51 0.26 9.32
C PHE A 106 -3.05 1.34 8.38
N PRO A 107 -3.41 2.51 8.93
CA PRO A 107 -3.76 3.65 8.09
C PRO A 107 -2.51 4.22 7.41
N ASN A 108 -2.70 4.75 6.20
CA ASN A 108 -1.62 5.41 5.49
C ASN A 108 -2.13 6.67 4.77
N THR A 109 -1.20 7.46 4.28
CA THR A 109 -1.46 8.63 3.46
C THR A 109 -0.61 8.53 2.20
N TYR A 110 -1.29 8.48 1.06
CA TYR A 110 -0.66 8.35 -0.24
C TYR A 110 -0.94 9.60 -1.08
N GLU A 111 0.10 10.38 -1.37
CA GLU A 111 -0.01 11.58 -2.21
C GLU A 111 0.36 11.23 -3.65
N TYR A 112 -0.56 11.48 -4.56
CA TYR A 112 -0.32 11.21 -5.97
C TYR A 112 -0.97 12.27 -6.85
N LYS A 113 -0.18 12.91 -7.70
CA LYS A 113 -0.62 13.97 -8.65
C LYS A 113 -1.48 15.07 -8.00
N GLY A 114 -1.11 15.49 -6.79
CA GLY A 114 -1.80 16.55 -6.05
C GLY A 114 -3.07 16.10 -5.33
N LEU A 115 -3.42 14.82 -5.37
CA LEU A 115 -4.48 14.24 -4.57
C LEU A 115 -3.88 13.49 -3.36
N VAL A 116 -4.57 13.62 -2.23
CA VAL A 116 -4.22 12.91 -0.99
C VAL A 116 -5.21 11.79 -0.77
N TYR A 117 -4.74 10.55 -0.94
CA TYR A 117 -5.52 9.36 -0.61
C TYR A 117 -5.26 8.98 0.84
N LYS A 118 -6.35 8.76 1.59
CA LYS A 118 -6.29 8.04 2.86
C LYS A 118 -6.54 6.59 2.58
N THR A 119 -5.62 5.72 3.00
CA THR A 119 -5.73 4.29 2.76
C THR A 119 -5.85 3.50 4.05
N CYS A 120 -6.43 2.34 3.96
CA CYS A 120 -6.34 1.27 4.94
C CYS A 120 -5.51 0.17 4.27
N ASP A 121 -4.25 0.06 4.67
CA ASP A 121 -3.34 -0.91 4.11
C ASP A 121 -3.44 -2.22 4.90
N LEU A 122 -3.80 -3.31 4.22
CA LEU A 122 -3.93 -4.65 4.78
C LEU A 122 -2.64 -5.43 4.47
N PHE A 123 -1.99 -5.95 5.50
CA PHE A 123 -0.73 -6.63 5.35
C PHE A 123 -0.85 -8.12 5.61
N PHE A 124 -0.15 -8.85 4.77
CA PHE A 124 -0.09 -10.30 4.80
C PHE A 124 1.36 -10.78 4.92
N THR A 125 1.53 -12.03 5.36
CA THR A 125 2.82 -12.72 5.31
C THR A 125 2.71 -13.89 4.36
N ALA A 126 3.80 -14.18 3.65
CA ALA A 126 3.95 -15.36 2.81
C ALA A 126 5.41 -15.82 2.76
N ARG A 127 5.59 -17.09 2.41
CA ARG A 127 6.92 -17.64 2.11
C ARG A 127 7.18 -17.57 0.61
N LEU A 128 8.41 -17.22 0.28
CA LEU A 128 8.87 -17.27 -1.09
C LEU A 128 8.94 -18.74 -1.53
N PRO A 129 8.33 -19.12 -2.67
CA PRO A 129 8.47 -20.47 -3.19
C PRO A 129 9.92 -20.82 -3.49
N GLU A 130 10.30 -22.08 -3.26
CA GLU A 130 11.63 -22.57 -3.62
C GLU A 130 11.91 -22.40 -5.11
N ASN A 131 13.14 -22.03 -5.45
CA ASN A 131 13.60 -21.89 -6.83
C ASN A 131 12.83 -20.86 -7.68
N CYS A 132 12.06 -19.95 -7.06
CA CYS A 132 11.42 -18.88 -7.81
C CYS A 132 12.47 -17.90 -8.37
N ARG A 133 12.18 -17.34 -9.54
CA ARG A 133 13.00 -16.31 -10.17
C ARG A 133 12.24 -14.98 -10.12
N LEU A 134 12.80 -14.02 -9.40
CA LEU A 134 12.24 -12.67 -9.36
C LEU A 134 12.38 -11.99 -10.74
N LYS A 135 11.30 -11.35 -11.16
CA LYS A 135 11.25 -10.54 -12.37
C LYS A 135 10.50 -9.25 -12.06
N ALA A 136 11.24 -8.14 -12.06
CA ALA A 136 10.67 -6.83 -11.80
C ALA A 136 9.76 -6.36 -12.94
N GLU A 137 8.62 -5.75 -12.60
CA GLU A 137 7.87 -4.91 -13.53
C GLU A 137 8.59 -3.55 -13.60
N GLU A 138 9.35 -3.31 -14.66
CA GLU A 138 10.30 -2.18 -14.76
C GLU A 138 9.64 -0.80 -14.65
N SER A 139 8.35 -0.68 -14.96
CA SER A 139 7.60 0.58 -14.83
C SER A 139 7.35 0.96 -13.38
N GLU A 140 7.35 -0.01 -12.45
CA GLU A 140 7.03 0.17 -11.03
C GLU A 140 8.21 -0.13 -10.11
N VAL A 141 9.01 -1.13 -10.47
CA VAL A 141 10.08 -1.70 -9.64
C VAL A 141 11.42 -1.59 -10.35
N SER A 142 12.34 -0.82 -9.82
CA SER A 142 13.69 -0.66 -10.38
C SER A 142 14.69 -1.71 -9.88
N GLY A 143 14.30 -2.61 -9.00
CA GLY A 143 15.10 -3.69 -8.46
C GLY A 143 14.59 -4.21 -7.13
N PHE A 144 15.22 -5.26 -6.65
CA PHE A 144 14.88 -5.92 -5.39
C PHE A 144 16.01 -5.82 -4.37
N VAL A 145 15.63 -5.76 -3.09
CA VAL A 145 16.56 -5.75 -1.97
C VAL A 145 16.07 -6.74 -0.92
N TRP A 146 16.96 -7.60 -0.45
CA TRP A 146 16.72 -8.48 0.67
C TRP A 146 17.27 -7.87 1.95
N LEU A 147 16.44 -7.72 2.96
CA LEU A 147 16.86 -7.23 4.27
C LEU A 147 16.49 -8.24 5.36
N LYS A 148 17.44 -8.50 6.23
CA LYS A 148 17.21 -9.18 7.50
C LYS A 148 16.92 -8.13 8.55
N LEU A 149 15.67 -8.05 9.00
CA LEU A 149 15.24 -7.12 10.04
C LEU A 149 14.99 -7.94 11.32
N GLU A 150 15.75 -7.67 12.37
CA GLU A 150 15.68 -8.39 13.64
C GLU A 150 15.16 -7.52 14.78
N THR A 151 15.32 -6.21 14.65
CA THR A 151 14.93 -5.24 15.69
C THR A 151 14.12 -4.07 15.11
N PRO A 152 13.31 -3.39 15.94
CA PRO A 152 12.66 -2.14 15.51
C PRO A 152 13.65 -1.07 15.01
N ALA A 153 14.88 -1.06 15.53
CA ALA A 153 15.92 -0.15 15.07
C ALA A 153 16.38 -0.43 13.64
N ASP A 154 16.36 -1.68 13.20
CA ASP A 154 16.67 -2.05 11.81
C ASP A 154 15.58 -1.54 10.86
N VAL A 155 14.31 -1.63 11.28
CA VAL A 155 13.18 -1.08 10.52
C VAL A 155 13.32 0.44 10.36
N GLU A 156 13.71 1.16 11.42
CA GLU A 156 13.87 2.62 11.38
C GLU A 156 15.02 3.09 10.49
N LYS A 157 16.07 2.27 10.33
CA LYS A 157 17.21 2.57 9.45
C LYS A 157 16.90 2.27 7.98
N ALA A 158 15.95 1.39 7.70
CA ALA A 158 15.59 1.06 6.32
C ALA A 158 14.89 2.24 5.64
N PRO A 159 15.26 2.59 4.40
CA PRO A 159 14.68 3.73 3.69
C PRO A 159 13.29 3.40 3.14
N LEU A 160 12.35 3.06 4.03
CA LEU A 160 11.00 2.65 3.68
C LEU A 160 10.18 3.82 3.10
N ALA A 161 9.33 3.50 2.14
CA ALA A 161 8.51 4.48 1.44
C ALA A 161 7.32 4.97 2.25
N PHE A 162 6.70 4.07 3.02
CA PHE A 162 5.39 4.32 3.65
C PHE A 162 5.40 4.06 5.15
N PRO A 163 4.80 4.97 5.95
CA PRO A 163 4.68 4.78 7.40
C PRO A 163 3.93 3.50 7.80
N SER A 164 2.91 3.09 7.04
CA SER A 164 2.17 1.84 7.29
C SER A 164 3.09 0.61 7.25
N ALA A 165 4.03 0.56 6.30
CA ALA A 165 5.01 -0.52 6.21
C ALA A 165 5.96 -0.53 7.43
N VAL A 166 6.38 0.64 7.92
CA VAL A 166 7.20 0.76 9.13
C VAL A 166 6.48 0.16 10.34
N GLU A 167 5.22 0.56 10.56
CA GLU A 167 4.43 0.06 11.70
C GLU A 167 4.13 -1.45 11.55
N THR A 168 3.86 -1.91 10.33
CA THR A 168 3.66 -3.33 10.04
C THR A 168 4.89 -4.17 10.35
N LEU A 169 6.06 -3.75 9.92
CA LEU A 169 7.30 -4.48 10.18
C LEU A 169 7.64 -4.51 11.68
N LYS A 170 7.41 -3.42 12.39
CA LYS A 170 7.53 -3.41 13.86
C LYS A 170 6.53 -4.34 14.54
N PHE A 171 5.31 -4.41 14.04
CA PHE A 171 4.29 -5.35 14.52
C PHE A 171 4.71 -6.79 14.25
N PHE A 172 5.13 -7.09 13.02
CA PHE A 172 5.61 -8.41 12.61
C PHE A 172 6.74 -8.93 13.50
N LEU A 173 7.75 -8.10 13.78
CA LEU A 173 8.87 -8.49 14.65
C LEU A 173 8.41 -8.78 16.10
N ARG A 174 7.41 -8.06 16.61
CA ARG A 174 6.85 -8.33 17.94
C ARG A 174 6.10 -9.66 18.01
N GLU A 175 5.35 -9.98 16.96
CA GLU A 175 4.60 -11.26 16.91
C GLU A 175 5.55 -12.44 16.70
N ALA A 176 6.56 -12.32 15.86
CA ALA A 176 7.59 -13.35 15.68
C ALA A 176 8.41 -13.62 16.95
N GLY A 177 8.61 -12.64 17.82
CA GLY A 177 9.30 -12.79 19.09
C GLY A 177 8.45 -13.44 20.21
N LYS A 178 7.14 -13.70 19.97
CA LYS A 178 6.22 -14.37 20.90
C LYS A 178 6.06 -15.87 20.61
N ALA A 179 6.54 -16.33 19.48
CA ALA A 179 6.50 -17.73 19.05
C ALA A 179 7.82 -18.42 19.41
#